data_4aedefb7c20a10d0e35dca0eb6cd112a
#
_entry.id   4aedefb7c20a10d0e35dca0eb6cd112a
#
_cell.length_a   1.000
_cell.length_b   1.000
_cell.length_c   1.000
_cell.angle_alpha   90.00
_cell.angle_beta   90.00
_cell.angle_gamma   90.00
#
_symmetry.space_group_name_H-M   'P 1'
#
loop_
_entity.id
_entity.type
_entity.pdbx_description
1 polymer ?
#
loop_
_entity_poly.entity_id
_entity_poly.type
_entity_poly.pdbx_seq_one_letter_code
_entity_poly.pdbx_strand_id
1 'polypeptide(L)'
;MKQIVITILLAAVLTIPFIPPPEEPEIYAAEQTEAIEKQEFEPWDIPLPDDLQQYIHNLCEKYDISYAMVIAMIDVESGFNSKAVSSTNDYGLMQINSVNHKDNMDYLNPYDNVEQGIKALHRLTGEYNEADLVAMCWNCGETGARKLWEQGIYSTEYSRKVLETKLEYERKNRSSL
;
A
#
# COMPACT_ATOMS: atom_id res chain seq x y z
N MET A 1 -25.24 79.64 -39.87
CA MET A 1 -24.14 78.79 -40.34
C MET A 1 -23.26 78.42 -39.20
N LYS A 2 -23.32 77.16 -38.76
CA LYS A 2 -22.49 76.64 -37.65
C LYS A 2 -21.35 75.81 -38.28
N GLN A 3 -20.12 76.27 -38.03
CA GLN A 3 -18.91 75.55 -38.44
C GLN A 3 -18.68 74.40 -37.45
N ILE A 4 -18.53 73.18 -37.96
CA ILE A 4 -18.15 72.00 -37.22
C ILE A 4 -16.60 71.91 -37.32
N VAL A 5 -15.92 72.02 -36.20
CA VAL A 5 -14.47 71.81 -36.11
C VAL A 5 -14.27 70.33 -35.82
N ILE A 6 -13.71 69.56 -36.75
CA ILE A 6 -13.33 68.17 -36.60
C ILE A 6 -11.89 68.16 -36.03
N THR A 7 -11.76 67.74 -34.78
CA THR A 7 -10.46 67.52 -34.16
C THR A 7 -10.02 66.06 -34.47
N ILE A 8 -8.97 65.94 -35.28
CA ILE A 8 -8.35 64.65 -35.59
C ILE A 8 -7.39 64.32 -34.44
N LEU A 9 -7.73 63.28 -33.64
CA LEU A 9 -6.84 62.72 -32.65
C LEU A 9 -5.88 61.75 -33.33
N LEU A 10 -4.59 62.12 -33.41
CA LEU A 10 -3.54 61.25 -33.89
C LEU A 10 -3.15 60.29 -32.75
N ALA A 11 -3.55 59.04 -32.84
CA ALA A 11 -3.12 57.97 -31.91
C ALA A 11 -1.70 57.52 -32.32
N ALA A 12 -0.72 57.83 -31.50
CA ALA A 12 0.63 57.31 -31.60
C ALA A 12 0.63 55.84 -31.17
N VAL A 13 0.80 54.92 -32.10
CA VAL A 13 1.02 53.50 -31.81
C VAL A 13 2.46 53.35 -31.34
N LEU A 14 2.62 53.18 -30.02
CA LEU A 14 3.90 52.73 -29.42
C LEU A 14 4.13 51.28 -29.77
N THR A 15 5.02 51.01 -30.71
CA THR A 15 5.51 49.67 -31.00
C THR A 15 6.51 49.28 -29.90
N ILE A 16 6.08 48.45 -28.96
CA ILE A 16 6.96 47.83 -27.99
C ILE A 16 7.76 46.75 -28.75
N PRO A 17 9.10 46.76 -28.74
CA PRO A 17 9.89 45.73 -29.35
C PRO A 17 9.60 44.38 -28.64
N PHE A 18 9.25 43.35 -29.42
CA PHE A 18 9.13 41.98 -28.95
C PHE A 18 10.53 41.47 -28.57
N ILE A 19 10.78 41.28 -27.27
CA ILE A 19 11.95 40.57 -26.78
C ILE A 19 11.53 39.13 -26.63
N PRO A 20 12.09 38.19 -27.44
CA PRO A 20 11.79 36.76 -27.23
C PRO A 20 12.29 36.34 -25.85
N PRO A 21 11.56 35.42 -25.17
CA PRO A 21 12.03 34.86 -23.92
C PRO A 21 13.40 34.21 -24.14
N PRO A 22 14.31 34.24 -23.14
CA PRO A 22 15.58 33.55 -23.25
C PRO A 22 15.33 32.07 -23.55
N GLU A 23 16.04 31.51 -24.55
CA GLU A 23 16.04 30.09 -24.81
C GLU A 23 16.51 29.39 -23.50
N GLU A 24 15.65 28.57 -22.90
CA GLU A 24 16.06 27.73 -21.78
C GLU A 24 17.17 26.79 -22.28
N PRO A 25 18.30 26.70 -21.60
CA PRO A 25 19.37 25.81 -22.02
C PRO A 25 18.85 24.37 -22.02
N GLU A 26 18.98 23.69 -23.16
CA GLU A 26 18.61 22.26 -23.35
C GLU A 26 19.28 21.28 -22.36
N ILE A 27 20.10 21.78 -21.46
CA ILE A 27 20.86 21.00 -20.46
C ILE A 27 19.97 20.48 -19.33
N TYR A 28 18.79 21.09 -19.06
CA TYR A 28 17.93 20.66 -17.95
C TYR A 28 17.05 19.44 -18.25
N ALA A 29 16.91 19.03 -19.49
CA ALA A 29 16.08 17.88 -19.86
C ALA A 29 16.81 16.52 -19.82
N ALA A 30 18.15 16.52 -19.72
CA ALA A 30 18.95 15.30 -19.76
C ALA A 30 19.32 14.73 -18.39
N GLU A 31 19.13 15.48 -17.29
CA GLU A 31 19.58 15.07 -15.95
C GLU A 31 18.47 14.51 -15.04
N GLN A 32 17.23 14.38 -15.49
CA GLN A 32 16.14 13.83 -14.66
C GLN A 32 15.65 12.44 -15.09
N THR A 33 16.38 11.74 -15.93
CA THR A 33 16.21 10.30 -16.12
C THR A 33 17.37 9.55 -15.46
N GLU A 34 17.69 9.81 -14.21
CA GLU A 34 18.18 8.75 -13.36
C GLU A 34 16.99 7.78 -13.26
N ALA A 35 17.09 6.69 -14.03
CA ALA A 35 16.25 5.53 -13.81
C ALA A 35 16.44 5.20 -12.33
N ILE A 36 15.37 5.36 -11.52
CA ILE A 36 15.32 4.75 -10.21
C ILE A 36 15.51 3.27 -10.52
N GLU A 37 16.71 2.75 -10.34
CA GLU A 37 16.97 1.32 -10.38
C GLU A 37 16.02 0.75 -9.34
N LYS A 38 14.95 0.10 -9.82
CA LYS A 38 13.99 -0.59 -8.95
C LYS A 38 14.84 -1.63 -8.23
N GLN A 39 15.08 -1.41 -6.95
CA GLN A 39 15.87 -2.32 -6.14
C GLN A 39 15.24 -3.72 -6.26
N GLU A 40 16.02 -4.68 -6.72
CA GLU A 40 15.56 -6.05 -6.86
C GLU A 40 15.19 -6.59 -5.47
N PHE A 41 14.02 -7.21 -5.35
CA PHE A 41 13.58 -7.75 -4.07
C PHE A 41 14.49 -8.90 -3.66
N GLU A 42 15.04 -8.83 -2.45
CA GLU A 42 15.79 -9.91 -1.84
C GLU A 42 14.90 -10.64 -0.81
N PRO A 43 14.71 -11.97 -0.95
CA PRO A 43 13.95 -12.76 0.02
C PRO A 43 14.55 -12.68 1.43
N TRP A 44 13.69 -12.61 2.42
CA TRP A 44 14.09 -12.61 3.81
C TRP A 44 14.40 -14.02 4.32
N ASP A 45 15.24 -14.13 5.35
CA ASP A 45 15.51 -15.42 6.03
C ASP A 45 14.31 -15.82 6.93
N ILE A 46 13.29 -16.39 6.29
CA ILE A 46 12.02 -16.84 6.89
C ILE A 46 11.60 -18.18 6.30
N PRO A 47 10.71 -18.96 6.98
CA PRO A 47 10.32 -20.29 6.51
C PRO A 47 9.33 -20.28 5.33
N LEU A 48 9.54 -19.44 4.34
CA LEU A 48 8.80 -19.42 3.08
C LEU A 48 9.77 -19.56 1.89
N PRO A 49 9.40 -20.31 0.84
CA PRO A 49 10.17 -20.36 -0.40
C PRO A 49 10.36 -18.98 -1.03
N ASP A 50 11.52 -18.75 -1.66
CA ASP A 50 11.88 -17.46 -2.26
C ASP A 50 10.87 -17.01 -3.33
N ASP A 51 10.38 -17.94 -4.15
CA ASP A 51 9.38 -17.67 -5.18
C ASP A 51 8.03 -17.24 -4.59
N LEU A 52 7.62 -17.81 -3.45
CA LEU A 52 6.43 -17.38 -2.74
C LEU A 52 6.64 -15.99 -2.07
N GLN A 53 7.82 -15.74 -1.53
CA GLN A 53 8.15 -14.42 -0.99
C GLN A 53 8.12 -13.34 -2.07
N GLN A 54 8.69 -13.62 -3.24
CA GLN A 54 8.64 -12.72 -4.40
C GLN A 54 7.19 -12.47 -4.85
N TYR A 55 6.35 -13.51 -4.86
CA TYR A 55 4.92 -13.38 -5.19
C TYR A 55 4.19 -12.48 -4.19
N ILE A 56 4.41 -12.69 -2.88
CA ILE A 56 3.84 -11.85 -1.81
C ILE A 56 4.31 -10.40 -1.99
N HIS A 57 5.61 -10.18 -2.23
CA HIS A 57 6.16 -8.84 -2.43
C HIS A 57 5.50 -8.12 -3.61
N ASN A 58 5.35 -8.79 -4.75
CA ASN A 58 4.70 -8.21 -5.93
C ASN A 58 3.22 -7.85 -5.66
N LEU A 59 2.52 -8.66 -4.86
CA LEU A 59 1.16 -8.33 -4.43
C LEU A 59 1.14 -7.13 -3.47
N CYS A 60 2.09 -7.06 -2.56
CA CYS A 60 2.22 -5.93 -1.63
C CYS A 60 2.45 -4.62 -2.37
N GLU A 61 3.33 -4.58 -3.37
CA GLU A 61 3.51 -3.43 -4.24
C GLU A 61 2.22 -3.07 -4.99
N LYS A 62 1.56 -4.07 -5.58
CA LYS A 62 0.33 -3.86 -6.36
C LYS A 62 -0.81 -3.27 -5.54
N TYR A 63 -0.93 -3.66 -4.28
CA TYR A 63 -2.02 -3.27 -3.39
C TYR A 63 -1.62 -2.21 -2.35
N ASP A 64 -0.40 -1.67 -2.43
CA ASP A 64 0.15 -0.68 -1.49
C ASP A 64 0.04 -1.15 -0.02
N ILE A 65 0.50 -2.38 0.24
CA ILE A 65 0.52 -3.01 1.56
C ILE A 65 1.96 -3.26 1.99
N SER A 66 2.27 -3.00 3.25
CA SER A 66 3.59 -3.29 3.80
C SER A 66 3.88 -4.80 3.75
N TYR A 67 4.98 -5.19 3.07
CA TYR A 67 5.47 -6.57 3.04
C TYR A 67 5.72 -7.10 4.47
N ALA A 68 6.35 -6.29 5.32
CA ALA A 68 6.60 -6.64 6.72
C ALA A 68 5.29 -6.91 7.50
N MET A 69 4.21 -6.18 7.19
CA MET A 69 2.90 -6.41 7.80
C MET A 69 2.33 -7.76 7.39
N VAL A 70 2.41 -8.12 6.11
CA VAL A 70 1.91 -9.41 5.61
C VAL A 70 2.70 -10.56 6.22
N ILE A 71 4.04 -10.46 6.26
CA ILE A 71 4.90 -11.49 6.86
C ILE A 71 4.61 -11.65 8.36
N ALA A 72 4.46 -10.54 9.09
CA ALA A 72 4.10 -10.58 10.51
C ALA A 72 2.73 -11.26 10.75
N MET A 73 1.76 -11.00 9.91
CA MET A 73 0.46 -11.66 10.01
C MET A 73 0.57 -13.16 9.72
N ILE A 74 1.28 -13.56 8.68
CA ILE A 74 1.52 -14.98 8.37
C ILE A 74 2.19 -15.72 9.55
N ASP A 75 3.18 -15.07 10.17
CA ASP A 75 3.86 -15.63 11.37
C ASP A 75 2.87 -15.81 12.53
N VAL A 76 2.11 -14.77 12.85
CA VAL A 76 1.16 -14.79 13.97
C VAL A 76 0.00 -15.75 13.74
N GLU A 77 -0.50 -15.86 12.50
CA GLU A 77 -1.66 -16.67 12.13
C GLU A 77 -1.34 -18.18 12.06
N SER A 78 -0.23 -18.53 11.44
CA SER A 78 0.05 -19.93 11.10
C SER A 78 1.46 -20.40 11.49
N GLY A 79 2.36 -19.49 11.91
CA GLY A 79 3.78 -19.80 12.03
C GLY A 79 4.36 -20.29 10.70
N PHE A 80 3.96 -19.70 9.57
CA PHE A 80 4.34 -20.09 8.21
C PHE A 80 3.85 -21.48 7.75
N ASN A 81 2.88 -22.07 8.44
CA ASN A 81 2.31 -23.37 8.06
C ASN A 81 1.19 -23.21 7.02
N SER A 82 1.49 -23.46 5.74
CA SER A 82 0.52 -23.37 4.66
C SER A 82 -0.62 -24.42 4.74
N LYS A 83 -0.47 -25.43 5.59
CA LYS A 83 -1.47 -26.50 5.82
C LYS A 83 -2.22 -26.31 7.15
N ALA A 84 -2.03 -25.19 7.81
CA ALA A 84 -2.73 -24.91 9.05
C ALA A 84 -4.25 -24.85 8.82
N VAL A 85 -5.00 -25.49 9.74
CA VAL A 85 -6.47 -25.41 9.80
C VAL A 85 -6.84 -25.23 11.26
N SER A 86 -7.55 -24.15 11.58
CA SER A 86 -8.00 -23.88 12.93
C SER A 86 -9.29 -24.64 13.29
N SER A 87 -9.64 -24.69 14.58
CA SER A 87 -10.93 -25.24 15.02
C SER A 87 -12.14 -24.40 14.60
N THR A 88 -11.91 -23.17 14.15
CA THR A 88 -12.91 -22.22 13.66
C THR A 88 -13.03 -22.19 12.12
N ASN A 89 -12.38 -23.16 11.44
CA ASN A 89 -12.33 -23.29 9.98
C ASN A 89 -11.64 -22.10 9.29
N ASP A 90 -10.48 -21.69 9.84
CA ASP A 90 -9.56 -20.78 9.19
C ASP A 90 -8.42 -21.58 8.56
N TYR A 91 -7.97 -21.19 7.37
CA TYR A 91 -7.12 -22.04 6.53
C TYR A 91 -5.86 -21.31 6.07
N GLY A 92 -4.76 -22.05 6.01
CA GLY A 92 -3.51 -21.69 5.36
C GLY A 92 -2.69 -20.62 6.06
N LEU A 93 -1.79 -20.01 5.32
CA LEU A 93 -0.81 -19.06 5.83
C LEU A 93 -1.43 -17.88 6.59
N MET A 94 -2.50 -17.30 6.04
CA MET A 94 -3.17 -16.13 6.58
C MET A 94 -4.49 -16.47 7.28
N GLN A 95 -4.75 -17.74 7.59
CA GLN A 95 -5.93 -18.21 8.32
C GLN A 95 -7.24 -17.60 7.82
N ILE A 96 -7.50 -17.77 6.52
CA ILE A 96 -8.72 -17.26 5.90
C ILE A 96 -9.92 -18.13 6.32
N ASN A 97 -10.90 -17.52 6.97
CA ASN A 97 -12.10 -18.22 7.43
C ASN A 97 -12.94 -18.72 6.26
N SER A 98 -13.53 -19.91 6.41
CA SER A 98 -14.30 -20.59 5.37
C SER A 98 -15.49 -19.77 4.85
N VAL A 99 -16.09 -18.91 5.67
CA VAL A 99 -17.17 -18.00 5.24
C VAL A 99 -16.73 -16.97 4.22
N ASN A 100 -15.42 -16.69 4.14
CA ASN A 100 -14.83 -15.75 3.19
C ASN A 100 -14.25 -16.47 1.95
N HIS A 101 -14.38 -17.81 1.88
CA HIS A 101 -13.89 -18.58 0.76
C HIS A 101 -14.67 -18.25 -0.52
N LYS A 102 -13.95 -18.14 -1.61
CA LYS A 102 -14.52 -18.02 -2.95
C LYS A 102 -14.54 -19.40 -3.60
N ASP A 103 -15.58 -19.63 -4.38
CA ASP A 103 -15.68 -20.86 -5.20
C ASP A 103 -14.44 -21.01 -6.09
N ASN A 104 -13.97 -22.26 -6.23
CA ASN A 104 -12.83 -22.66 -7.04
C ASN A 104 -11.43 -22.19 -6.56
N MET A 105 -11.27 -21.77 -5.30
CA MET A 105 -9.96 -21.51 -4.70
C MET A 105 -9.58 -22.60 -3.70
N ASP A 106 -8.32 -23.03 -3.72
CA ASP A 106 -7.75 -23.92 -2.71
C ASP A 106 -7.03 -23.08 -1.63
N TYR A 107 -7.68 -22.85 -0.51
CA TYR A 107 -7.12 -22.04 0.59
C TYR A 107 -5.98 -22.71 1.35
N LEU A 108 -5.64 -23.95 1.05
CA LEU A 108 -4.40 -24.60 1.45
C LEU A 108 -3.29 -24.48 0.38
N ASN A 109 -3.62 -23.95 -0.81
CA ASN A 109 -2.62 -23.46 -1.74
C ASN A 109 -2.07 -22.13 -1.23
N PRO A 110 -0.76 -22.01 -0.95
CA PRO A 110 -0.20 -20.81 -0.33
C PRO A 110 -0.37 -19.55 -1.20
N TYR A 111 -0.33 -19.67 -2.52
CA TYR A 111 -0.50 -18.54 -3.44
C TYR A 111 -1.93 -17.99 -3.41
N ASP A 112 -2.94 -18.84 -3.49
CA ASP A 112 -4.34 -18.45 -3.40
C ASP A 112 -4.66 -17.83 -2.04
N ASN A 113 -4.10 -18.42 -0.98
CA ASN A 113 -4.31 -17.95 0.39
C ASN A 113 -3.76 -16.55 0.61
N VAL A 114 -2.49 -16.30 0.26
CA VAL A 114 -1.88 -14.98 0.45
C VAL A 114 -2.51 -13.92 -0.47
N GLU A 115 -2.89 -14.28 -1.68
CA GLU A 115 -3.56 -13.34 -2.58
C GLU A 115 -4.91 -12.88 -2.01
N GLN A 116 -5.71 -13.80 -1.50
CA GLN A 116 -6.98 -13.46 -0.87
C GLN A 116 -6.78 -12.64 0.41
N GLY A 117 -5.79 -13.01 1.23
CA GLY A 117 -5.46 -12.29 2.46
C GLY A 117 -5.01 -10.85 2.19
N ILE A 118 -4.12 -10.65 1.23
CA ILE A 118 -3.62 -9.31 0.86
C ILE A 118 -4.76 -8.43 0.29
N LYS A 119 -5.66 -9.00 -0.53
CA LYS A 119 -6.86 -8.27 -1.00
C LYS A 119 -7.77 -7.85 0.14
N ALA A 120 -7.95 -8.70 1.15
CA ALA A 120 -8.74 -8.36 2.33
C ALA A 120 -8.07 -7.27 3.17
N LEU A 121 -6.74 -7.34 3.34
CA LEU A 121 -5.95 -6.29 4.00
C LEU A 121 -6.05 -4.96 3.27
N HIS A 122 -5.90 -4.96 1.95
CA HIS A 122 -6.04 -3.74 1.14
C HIS A 122 -7.39 -3.07 1.34
N ARG A 123 -8.48 -3.84 1.40
CA ARG A 123 -9.80 -3.29 1.73
C ARG A 123 -9.83 -2.67 3.13
N LEU A 124 -9.28 -3.35 4.13
CA LEU A 124 -9.25 -2.86 5.51
C LEU A 124 -8.39 -1.61 5.67
N THR A 125 -7.22 -1.55 5.03
CA THR A 125 -6.35 -0.37 5.07
C THR A 125 -6.95 0.84 4.32
N GLY A 126 -7.82 0.60 3.36
CA GLY A 126 -8.60 1.65 2.70
C GLY A 126 -9.71 2.25 3.59
N GLU A 127 -10.18 1.51 4.60
CA GLU A 127 -11.21 1.97 5.55
C GLU A 127 -10.62 2.49 6.86
N TYR A 128 -9.50 1.91 7.33
CA TYR A 128 -8.91 2.19 8.63
C TYR A 128 -7.44 2.62 8.47
N ASN A 129 -7.12 3.83 8.93
CA ASN A 129 -5.79 4.42 8.79
C ASN A 129 -4.76 3.89 9.81
N GLU A 130 -5.22 3.24 10.89
CA GLU A 130 -4.37 2.77 11.98
C GLU A 130 -4.18 1.26 11.92
N ALA A 131 -2.94 0.81 11.96
CA ALA A 131 -2.59 -0.60 11.83
C ALA A 131 -3.18 -1.49 12.95
N ASP A 132 -3.31 -0.96 14.18
CA ASP A 132 -4.03 -1.64 15.27
C ASP A 132 -5.49 -1.93 14.89
N LEU A 133 -6.19 -0.95 14.31
CA LEU A 133 -7.60 -1.11 13.93
C LEU A 133 -7.74 -2.12 12.80
N VAL A 134 -6.84 -2.11 11.82
CA VAL A 134 -6.77 -3.10 10.74
C VAL A 134 -6.59 -4.50 11.30
N ALA A 135 -5.61 -4.68 12.20
CA ALA A 135 -5.35 -5.98 12.83
C ALA A 135 -6.52 -6.45 13.70
N MET A 136 -7.20 -5.55 14.41
CA MET A 136 -8.42 -5.89 15.17
C MET A 136 -9.55 -6.35 14.24
N CYS A 137 -9.79 -5.64 13.14
CA CYS A 137 -10.78 -6.02 12.15
C CYS A 137 -10.47 -7.37 11.51
N TRP A 138 -9.20 -7.66 11.27
CA TRP A 138 -8.77 -8.97 10.77
C TRP A 138 -9.12 -10.08 11.74
N ASN A 139 -8.74 -9.92 13.02
CA ASN A 139 -8.87 -10.96 14.04
C ASN A 139 -10.32 -11.26 14.47
N CYS A 140 -11.12 -10.21 14.73
CA CYS A 140 -12.48 -10.39 15.28
C CYS A 140 -13.60 -9.89 14.34
N GLY A 141 -13.25 -9.59 13.11
CA GLY A 141 -14.16 -8.97 12.13
C GLY A 141 -14.51 -7.53 12.50
N GLU A 142 -14.98 -6.77 11.53
CA GLU A 142 -15.30 -5.34 11.71
C GLU A 142 -16.39 -5.11 12.78
N THR A 143 -17.39 -6.00 12.83
CA THR A 143 -18.45 -5.92 13.86
C THR A 143 -17.89 -6.14 15.27
N GLY A 144 -16.96 -7.09 15.43
CA GLY A 144 -16.28 -7.35 16.70
C GLY A 144 -15.41 -6.17 17.10
N ALA A 145 -14.61 -5.66 16.18
CA ALA A 145 -13.73 -4.51 16.42
C ALA A 145 -14.53 -3.25 16.82
N ARG A 146 -15.62 -2.93 16.14
CA ARG A 146 -16.51 -1.78 16.48
C ARG A 146 -17.04 -1.86 17.91
N LYS A 147 -17.44 -3.06 18.37
CA LYS A 147 -17.90 -3.26 19.77
C LYS A 147 -16.80 -3.00 20.80
N LEU A 148 -15.56 -3.31 20.47
CA LEU A 148 -14.40 -2.99 21.32
C LEU A 148 -14.12 -1.49 21.34
N TRP A 149 -14.19 -0.83 20.20
CA TRP A 149 -14.00 0.63 20.10
C TRP A 149 -15.07 1.42 20.87
N GLU A 150 -16.32 0.97 20.85
CA GLU A 150 -17.41 1.55 21.67
C GLU A 150 -17.10 1.46 23.18
N GLN A 151 -16.26 0.53 23.60
CA GLN A 151 -15.75 0.37 24.97
C GLN A 151 -14.43 1.14 25.22
N GLY A 152 -13.93 1.88 24.22
CA GLY A 152 -12.66 2.60 24.30
C GLY A 152 -11.42 1.71 24.11
N ILE A 153 -11.58 0.49 23.58
CA ILE A 153 -10.49 -0.47 23.34
C ILE A 153 -10.07 -0.37 21.86
N TYR A 154 -8.93 0.26 21.60
CA TYR A 154 -8.38 0.49 20.25
C TYR A 154 -7.13 -0.34 19.96
N SER A 155 -6.73 -1.23 20.84
CA SER A 155 -5.64 -2.19 20.67
C SER A 155 -5.94 -3.45 21.47
N THR A 156 -5.63 -4.63 20.93
CA THR A 156 -5.82 -5.94 21.55
C THR A 156 -4.47 -6.64 21.71
N GLU A 157 -4.45 -7.76 22.42
CA GLU A 157 -3.25 -8.61 22.48
C GLU A 157 -2.81 -9.07 21.08
N TYR A 158 -3.77 -9.46 20.24
CA TYR A 158 -3.50 -9.85 18.86
C TYR A 158 -2.90 -8.71 18.05
N SER A 159 -3.52 -7.52 18.05
CA SER A 159 -3.00 -6.38 17.25
C SER A 159 -1.61 -5.97 17.68
N ARG A 160 -1.33 -5.93 19.00
CA ARG A 160 0.01 -5.65 19.53
C ARG A 160 1.02 -6.68 19.06
N LYS A 161 0.68 -7.98 19.15
CA LYS A 161 1.57 -9.06 18.71
C LYS A 161 1.93 -8.93 17.24
N VAL A 162 0.95 -8.67 16.36
CA VAL A 162 1.20 -8.45 14.92
C VAL A 162 2.14 -7.27 14.69
N LEU A 163 1.90 -6.13 15.35
CA LEU A 163 2.70 -4.93 15.17
C LEU A 163 4.12 -5.07 15.74
N GLU A 164 4.28 -5.72 16.88
CA GLU A 164 5.60 -6.04 17.45
C GLU A 164 6.39 -6.95 16.50
N THR A 165 5.76 -8.01 16.00
CA THR A 165 6.37 -8.93 15.01
C THR A 165 6.76 -8.20 13.72
N LYS A 166 5.89 -7.30 13.21
CA LYS A 166 6.20 -6.45 12.07
C LYS A 166 7.48 -5.62 12.30
N LEU A 167 7.56 -4.94 13.45
CA LEU A 167 8.74 -4.14 13.80
C LEU A 167 10.01 -4.99 13.95
N GLU A 168 9.90 -6.24 14.38
CA GLU A 168 11.03 -7.16 14.44
C GLU A 168 11.55 -7.52 13.05
N TYR A 169 10.65 -7.84 12.11
CA TYR A 169 11.02 -8.11 10.73
C TYR A 169 11.64 -6.89 10.04
N GLU A 170 11.08 -5.71 10.22
CA GLU A 170 11.65 -4.46 9.70
C GLU A 170 13.06 -4.18 10.25
N ARG A 171 13.30 -4.45 11.53
CA ARG A 171 14.63 -4.28 12.13
C ARG A 171 15.66 -5.27 11.60
N LYS A 172 15.27 -6.54 11.45
CA LYS A 172 16.16 -7.60 10.95
C LYS A 172 16.56 -7.36 9.50
N ASN A 173 15.67 -6.82 8.68
CA ASN A 173 15.85 -6.69 7.24
C ASN A 173 16.11 -5.25 6.77
N ARG A 174 16.38 -4.32 7.71
CA ARG A 174 16.62 -2.90 7.39
C ARG A 174 17.84 -2.65 6.50
N SER A 175 18.77 -3.59 6.41
CA SER A 175 19.95 -3.52 5.54
C SER A 175 19.70 -4.05 4.13
N SER A 176 18.52 -4.65 3.90
CA SER A 176 18.08 -5.20 2.61
C SER A 176 17.01 -4.30 1.94
N LEU A 177 16.73 -3.15 2.52
CA LEU A 177 15.86 -2.08 2.02
C LEU A 177 16.73 -0.84 1.72
#